data_5e6187fdf1f432bb42072a1b14f571e1
#
_entry.id   5e6187fdf1f432bb42072a1b14f571e1
#
_cell.length_a   1.000
_cell.length_b   1.000
_cell.length_c   1.000
_cell.angle_alpha   90.00
_cell.angle_beta   90.00
_cell.angle_gamma   90.00
#
_symmetry.space_group_name_H-M   'P 1'
#
loop_
_entity.id
_entity.type
_entity.pdbx_description
1 polymer ?
#
loop_
_entity_poly.entity_id
_entity_poly.type
_entity_poly.pdbx_seq_one_letter_code
_entity_poly.pdbx_strand_id
1 'polypeptide(L)'
;VRLSQPQQMMASERKIIEKACGGDIIGVFDPGIFSIGDTLTTSKEHFAYEGIPTFAPEHFARVRQVDTMKRKQFVKGINQIAQEGAIQIFQEYNTGMEEIIVGVVGVLQFDVLKYRLKNEYNVEIILENLPYEHIRWIENEEIDMDRLSGTSDMKKIKDLKGRPLLLFAH
;
A
#
# COMPACT_ATOMS: atom_id res chain seq x y z
N VAL A 1 -19.51 14.22 3.77
CA VAL A 1 -19.15 13.52 5.01
C VAL A 1 -19.12 14.51 6.16
N ARG A 2 -19.63 14.14 7.32
CA ARG A 2 -19.56 14.97 8.53
C ARG A 2 -18.35 14.52 9.33
N LEU A 3 -17.36 15.40 9.49
CA LEU A 3 -16.21 15.16 10.37
C LEU A 3 -16.66 15.19 11.83
N SER A 4 -16.27 14.20 12.62
CA SER A 4 -16.57 14.13 14.04
C SER A 4 -15.29 14.29 14.85
N GLN A 5 -15.41 15.02 15.97
CA GLN A 5 -14.37 15.18 16.98
C GLN A 5 -12.99 15.56 16.41
N PRO A 6 -12.84 16.72 15.73
CA PRO A 6 -11.54 17.17 15.31
C PRO A 6 -10.63 17.40 16.53
N GLN A 7 -9.40 16.91 16.44
CA GLN A 7 -8.44 16.92 17.54
C GLN A 7 -7.14 17.55 17.08
N GLN A 8 -6.53 18.35 17.92
CA GLN A 8 -5.16 18.79 17.77
C GLN A 8 -4.23 17.82 18.51
N MET A 9 -3.19 17.38 17.83
CA MET A 9 -2.17 16.53 18.43
C MET A 9 -1.05 17.41 18.97
N MET A 10 -0.84 17.36 20.30
CA MET A 10 0.27 18.02 20.99
C MET A 10 1.08 16.95 21.72
N ALA A 11 2.19 16.55 21.13
CA ALA A 11 3.03 15.45 21.62
C ALA A 11 2.21 14.15 21.87
N SER A 12 2.06 13.72 23.12
CA SER A 12 1.28 12.53 23.48
C SER A 12 -0.20 12.82 23.81
N GLU A 13 -0.58 14.11 23.87
CA GLU A 13 -1.94 14.50 24.23
C GLU A 13 -2.80 14.82 23.01
N ARG A 14 -4.08 14.47 23.11
CA ARG A 14 -5.11 14.79 22.11
C ARG A 14 -6.11 15.74 22.74
N LYS A 15 -6.28 16.92 22.15
CA LYS A 15 -7.25 17.92 22.60
C LYS A 15 -8.29 18.13 21.53
N ILE A 16 -9.57 18.01 21.88
CA ILE A 16 -10.67 18.35 20.98
C ILE A 16 -10.63 19.86 20.72
N ILE A 17 -10.75 20.25 19.46
CA ILE A 17 -10.74 21.65 19.03
C ILE A 17 -12.03 21.96 18.28
N GLU A 18 -12.49 23.21 18.41
CA GLU A 18 -13.67 23.70 17.70
C GLU A 18 -13.32 24.48 16.43
N LYS A 19 -12.07 24.97 16.36
CA LYS A 19 -11.59 25.80 15.26
C LYS A 19 -10.15 25.47 14.91
N ALA A 20 -9.85 25.41 13.63
CA ALA A 20 -8.52 25.28 13.05
C ALA A 20 -8.32 26.34 11.98
N CYS A 21 -7.06 26.75 11.80
CA CYS A 21 -6.66 27.73 10.80
C CYS A 21 -5.79 27.08 9.71
N GLY A 22 -5.61 27.79 8.60
CA GLY A 22 -4.69 27.35 7.54
C GLY A 22 -3.28 27.14 8.10
N GLY A 23 -2.69 25.98 7.81
CA GLY A 23 -1.39 25.53 8.32
C GLY A 23 -1.48 24.64 9.58
N ASP A 24 -2.63 24.53 10.23
CA ASP A 24 -2.79 23.64 11.37
C ASP A 24 -2.87 22.17 10.91
N ILE A 25 -2.28 21.29 11.72
CA ILE A 25 -2.40 19.84 11.58
C ILE A 25 -3.44 19.34 12.57
N ILE A 26 -4.50 18.75 12.07
CA ILE A 26 -5.59 18.24 12.89
C ILE A 26 -5.82 16.75 12.63
N GLY A 27 -6.22 16.01 13.67
CA GLY A 27 -6.72 14.65 13.54
C GLY A 27 -8.24 14.65 13.41
N VAL A 28 -8.76 13.84 12.53
CA VAL A 28 -10.20 13.59 12.39
C VAL A 28 -10.46 12.10 12.52
N PHE A 29 -11.63 11.75 13.03
CA PHE A 29 -12.04 10.35 13.05
C PHE A 29 -12.41 9.91 11.63
N ASP A 30 -11.76 8.83 11.16
CA ASP A 30 -12.07 8.21 9.89
C ASP A 30 -13.05 7.04 10.08
N PRO A 31 -14.24 7.11 9.49
CA PRO A 31 -15.18 5.97 9.48
C PRO A 31 -14.78 4.86 8.49
N GLY A 32 -13.57 4.88 7.95
CA GLY A 32 -13.05 3.89 6.99
C GLY A 32 -13.33 4.25 5.53
N ILE A 33 -13.49 5.54 5.24
CA ILE A 33 -13.78 6.04 3.87
C ILE A 33 -12.68 6.93 3.32
N PHE A 34 -11.71 7.36 4.13
CA PHE A 34 -10.62 8.22 3.71
C PHE A 34 -9.39 7.41 3.32
N SER A 35 -8.66 7.93 2.35
CA SER A 35 -7.36 7.43 1.95
C SER A 35 -6.30 8.51 2.13
N ILE A 36 -5.05 8.10 2.36
CA ILE A 36 -3.94 9.04 2.42
C ILE A 36 -3.82 9.75 1.07
N GLY A 37 -3.75 11.09 1.11
CA GLY A 37 -3.75 11.93 -0.08
C GLY A 37 -5.11 12.48 -0.48
N ASP A 38 -6.20 12.05 0.17
CA ASP A 38 -7.53 12.60 -0.10
C ASP A 38 -7.63 14.07 0.32
N THR A 39 -8.34 14.85 -0.47
CA THR A 39 -8.68 16.23 -0.18
C THR A 39 -10.10 16.33 0.34
N LEU A 40 -10.26 16.90 1.53
CA LEU A 40 -11.58 17.18 2.12
C LEU A 40 -11.92 18.66 1.91
N THR A 41 -13.03 18.95 1.25
CA THR A 41 -13.46 20.32 0.98
C THR A 41 -14.96 20.48 1.18
N THR A 42 -15.39 21.68 1.55
CA THR A 42 -16.80 22.09 1.57
C THR A 42 -17.19 22.81 0.27
N SER A 43 -16.23 23.07 -0.61
CA SER A 43 -16.50 23.69 -1.92
C SER A 43 -17.41 22.82 -2.78
N LYS A 44 -18.28 23.46 -3.56
CA LYS A 44 -19.08 22.79 -4.58
C LYS A 44 -18.27 22.51 -5.86
N GLU A 45 -17.16 23.17 -6.04
CA GLU A 45 -16.22 22.93 -7.13
C GLU A 45 -15.34 21.72 -6.78
N HIS A 46 -15.10 20.89 -7.78
CA HIS A 46 -14.14 19.80 -7.63
C HIS A 46 -12.73 20.37 -7.54
N PHE A 47 -12.20 20.33 -6.33
CA PHE A 47 -10.84 20.76 -6.02
C PHE A 47 -10.12 19.62 -5.27
N ALA A 48 -8.93 19.30 -5.72
CA ALA A 48 -8.04 18.37 -5.04
C ALA A 48 -6.60 18.89 -5.11
N TYR A 49 -5.88 18.76 -4.01
CA TYR A 49 -4.43 18.98 -4.03
C TYR A 49 -3.74 17.85 -4.82
N GLU A 50 -2.56 18.12 -5.34
CA GLU A 50 -1.72 17.07 -5.91
C GLU A 50 -1.50 15.98 -4.85
N GLY A 51 -1.60 14.72 -5.27
CA GLY A 51 -1.41 13.59 -4.37
C GLY A 51 0.01 13.51 -3.82
N ILE A 52 0.19 12.74 -2.76
CA ILE A 52 1.51 12.48 -2.21
C ILE A 52 2.32 11.68 -3.22
N PRO A 53 3.54 12.12 -3.60
CA PRO A 53 4.37 11.38 -4.54
C PRO A 53 4.65 9.96 -4.06
N THR A 54 4.46 8.99 -4.93
CA THR A 54 4.78 7.59 -4.66
C THR A 54 5.96 7.19 -5.52
N PHE A 55 7.04 6.73 -4.88
CA PHE A 55 8.21 6.25 -5.59
C PHE A 55 7.98 4.83 -6.11
N ALA A 56 8.48 4.54 -7.31
CA ALA A 56 8.47 3.18 -7.82
C ALA A 56 9.35 2.29 -6.94
N PRO A 57 8.88 1.09 -6.57
CA PRO A 57 9.71 0.18 -5.79
C PRO A 57 10.89 -0.35 -6.61
N GLU A 58 12.00 -0.57 -5.93
CA GLU A 58 13.26 -1.06 -6.51
C GLU A 58 13.62 -2.47 -6.02
N HIS A 59 12.99 -2.91 -4.92
CA HIS A 59 13.22 -4.24 -4.34
C HIS A 59 11.88 -4.96 -4.17
N PHE A 60 11.88 -6.23 -4.49
CA PHE A 60 10.67 -7.06 -4.46
C PHE A 60 10.89 -8.35 -3.68
N ALA A 61 9.89 -8.73 -2.89
CA ALA A 61 9.91 -10.00 -2.19
C ALA A 61 8.52 -10.65 -2.22
N ARG A 62 8.50 -11.97 -2.35
CA ARG A 62 7.32 -12.77 -2.13
C ARG A 62 7.11 -12.94 -0.62
N VAL A 63 5.87 -12.75 -0.18
CA VAL A 63 5.51 -12.86 1.23
C VAL A 63 4.74 -14.15 1.47
N ARG A 64 5.21 -14.96 2.40
CA ARG A 64 4.52 -16.16 2.85
C ARG A 64 4.24 -16.08 4.35
N GLN A 65 3.04 -16.48 4.75
CA GLN A 65 2.70 -16.63 6.17
C GLN A 65 3.33 -17.91 6.72
N VAL A 66 3.84 -17.85 7.94
CA VAL A 66 4.27 -19.04 8.68
C VAL A 66 3.05 -19.83 9.15
N ASP A 67 2.03 -19.14 9.67
CA ASP A 67 0.78 -19.73 10.14
C ASP A 67 -0.39 -19.27 9.27
N THR A 68 -0.93 -20.18 8.48
CA THR A 68 -2.07 -19.92 7.58
C THR A 68 -3.38 -19.65 8.32
N MET A 69 -3.50 -20.06 9.58
CA MET A 69 -4.71 -19.78 10.40
C MET A 69 -4.86 -18.29 10.71
N LYS A 70 -3.78 -17.52 10.65
CA LYS A 70 -3.76 -16.07 10.89
C LYS A 70 -4.02 -15.23 9.63
N ARG A 71 -4.67 -15.82 8.62
CA ARG A 71 -4.92 -15.15 7.33
C ARG A 71 -5.63 -13.81 7.46
N LYS A 72 -6.62 -13.69 8.32
CA LYS A 72 -7.37 -12.45 8.53
C LYS A 72 -6.48 -11.33 9.08
N GLN A 73 -5.66 -11.65 10.08
CA GLN A 73 -4.71 -10.72 10.69
C GLN A 73 -3.65 -10.29 9.67
N PHE A 74 -3.16 -11.23 8.89
CA PHE A 74 -2.19 -10.96 7.83
C PHE A 74 -2.75 -9.98 6.80
N VAL A 75 -3.90 -10.26 6.21
CA VAL A 75 -4.53 -9.40 5.20
C VAL A 75 -4.81 -8.01 5.77
N LYS A 76 -5.33 -7.92 6.99
CA LYS A 76 -5.57 -6.65 7.66
C LYS A 76 -4.27 -5.88 7.85
N GLY A 77 -3.23 -6.52 8.38
CA GLY A 77 -1.96 -5.88 8.70
C GLY A 77 -1.23 -5.39 7.45
N ILE A 78 -1.11 -6.25 6.42
CA ILE A 78 -0.38 -5.88 5.22
C ILE A 78 -1.07 -4.75 4.44
N ASN A 79 -2.42 -4.77 4.38
CA ASN A 79 -3.18 -3.69 3.74
C ASN A 79 -3.04 -2.37 4.51
N GLN A 80 -3.08 -2.40 5.84
CA GLN A 80 -2.89 -1.21 6.66
C GLN A 80 -1.51 -0.59 6.44
N ILE A 81 -0.46 -1.40 6.47
CA ILE A 81 0.92 -0.94 6.26
C ILE A 81 1.10 -0.40 4.83
N ALA A 82 0.45 -1.02 3.83
CA ALA A 82 0.46 -0.51 2.46
C ALA A 82 -0.27 0.82 2.31
N GLN A 83 -1.41 1.01 2.99
CA GLN A 83 -2.14 2.29 2.99
C GLN A 83 -1.30 3.44 3.57
N GLU A 84 -0.44 3.15 4.53
CA GLU A 84 0.49 4.13 5.10
C GLU A 84 1.64 4.50 4.15
N GLY A 85 1.76 3.83 3.00
CA GLY A 85 2.77 4.11 1.97
C GLY A 85 4.16 3.51 2.26
N ALA A 86 4.30 2.70 3.31
CA ALA A 86 5.57 2.07 3.66
C ALA A 86 5.98 0.96 2.68
N ILE A 87 5.00 0.31 2.06
CA ILE A 87 5.18 -0.78 1.09
C ILE A 87 4.15 -0.66 -0.03
N GLN A 88 4.41 -1.31 -1.15
CA GLN A 88 3.43 -1.53 -2.21
C GLN A 88 3.14 -3.02 -2.35
N ILE A 89 1.87 -3.38 -2.58
CA ILE A 89 1.41 -4.77 -2.66
C ILE A 89 1.01 -5.08 -4.09
N PHE A 90 1.49 -6.22 -4.56
CA PHE A 90 1.17 -6.77 -5.87
C PHE A 90 0.77 -8.24 -5.73
N GLN A 91 0.10 -8.75 -6.74
CA GLN A 91 -0.26 -10.16 -6.87
C GLN A 91 0.28 -10.71 -8.19
N GLU A 92 0.62 -11.97 -8.24
CA GLU A 92 0.88 -12.62 -9.52
C GLU A 92 -0.38 -12.59 -10.39
N TYR A 93 -0.20 -12.40 -11.70
CA TYR A 93 -1.33 -12.16 -12.59
C TYR A 93 -2.31 -13.34 -12.65
N ASN A 94 -1.82 -14.58 -12.67
CA ASN A 94 -2.62 -15.79 -12.83
C ASN A 94 -2.77 -16.65 -11.56
N THR A 95 -2.29 -16.18 -10.42
CA THR A 95 -2.45 -16.86 -9.15
C THR A 95 -3.51 -16.15 -8.28
N GLY A 96 -4.19 -16.93 -7.45
CA GLY A 96 -5.13 -16.37 -6.47
C GLY A 96 -4.42 -15.47 -5.44
N MET A 97 -5.19 -14.97 -4.47
CA MET A 97 -4.70 -14.09 -3.39
C MET A 97 -3.63 -14.74 -2.46
N GLU A 98 -3.17 -15.94 -2.77
CA GLU A 98 -2.28 -16.68 -1.88
C GLU A 98 -0.83 -16.22 -1.96
N GLU A 99 -0.40 -15.70 -3.11
CA GLU A 99 0.96 -15.19 -3.28
C GLU A 99 0.97 -13.67 -3.41
N ILE A 100 1.40 -13.01 -2.35
CA ILE A 100 1.56 -11.56 -2.31
C ILE A 100 3.03 -11.23 -2.59
N ILE A 101 3.25 -10.29 -3.50
CA ILE A 101 4.55 -9.67 -3.75
C ILE A 101 4.51 -8.28 -3.11
N VAL A 102 5.53 -7.99 -2.33
CA VAL A 102 5.75 -6.66 -1.74
C VAL A 102 6.88 -5.98 -2.47
N GLY A 103 6.63 -4.74 -2.89
CA GLY A 103 7.65 -3.84 -3.42
C GLY A 103 7.99 -2.74 -2.43
N VAL A 104 9.26 -2.43 -2.31
CA VAL A 104 9.79 -1.38 -1.42
C VAL A 104 10.88 -0.58 -2.13
N VAL A 105 11.08 0.66 -1.70
CA VAL A 105 12.14 1.53 -2.23
C VAL A 105 13.49 1.17 -1.60
N GLY A 106 13.51 0.83 -0.32
CA GLY A 106 14.72 0.44 0.41
C GLY A 106 14.54 -0.86 1.18
N VAL A 107 15.57 -1.70 1.18
CA VAL A 107 15.55 -3.05 1.76
C VAL A 107 15.18 -3.08 3.24
N LEU A 108 15.50 -2.04 4.01
CA LEU A 108 15.13 -1.95 5.43
C LEU A 108 13.62 -1.91 5.66
N GLN A 109 12.83 -1.52 4.67
CA GLN A 109 11.37 -1.56 4.76
C GLN A 109 10.83 -2.99 4.90
N PHE A 110 11.56 -4.00 4.43
CA PHE A 110 11.21 -5.40 4.66
C PHE A 110 11.33 -5.79 6.13
N ASP A 111 12.34 -5.31 6.83
CA ASP A 111 12.50 -5.56 8.26
C ASP A 111 11.41 -4.85 9.07
N VAL A 112 11.06 -3.64 8.70
CA VAL A 112 9.95 -2.89 9.29
C VAL A 112 8.63 -3.65 9.08
N LEU A 113 8.38 -4.18 7.88
CA LEU A 113 7.20 -4.99 7.58
C LEU A 113 7.11 -6.22 8.49
N LYS A 114 8.20 -6.99 8.60
CA LYS A 114 8.27 -8.16 9.48
C LYS A 114 7.99 -7.80 10.93
N TYR A 115 8.65 -6.76 11.42
CA TYR A 115 8.50 -6.29 12.79
C TYR A 115 7.07 -5.88 13.11
N ARG A 116 6.46 -5.08 12.24
CA ARG A 116 5.11 -4.58 12.44
C ARG A 116 4.06 -5.68 12.37
N LEU A 117 4.14 -6.58 11.38
CA LEU A 117 3.21 -7.70 11.28
C LEU A 117 3.28 -8.60 12.52
N LYS A 118 4.48 -8.84 13.05
CA LYS A 118 4.66 -9.65 14.27
C LYS A 118 4.12 -8.94 15.50
N ASN A 119 4.47 -7.68 15.72
CA ASN A 119 4.18 -6.98 16.99
C ASN A 119 2.80 -6.34 17.03
N GLU A 120 2.27 -5.86 15.90
CA GLU A 120 0.96 -5.19 15.86
C GLU A 120 -0.17 -6.16 15.50
N TYR A 121 0.10 -7.21 14.73
CA TYR A 121 -0.91 -8.14 14.21
C TYR A 121 -0.69 -9.60 14.62
N ASN A 122 0.37 -9.90 15.35
CA ASN A 122 0.75 -11.24 15.77
C ASN A 122 0.88 -12.24 14.60
N VAL A 123 1.47 -11.79 13.49
CA VAL A 123 1.68 -12.58 12.27
C VAL A 123 3.17 -12.67 11.96
N GLU A 124 3.67 -13.88 11.82
CA GLU A 124 5.03 -14.14 11.33
C GLU A 124 5.00 -14.42 9.83
N ILE A 125 5.96 -13.82 9.12
CA ILE A 125 6.12 -13.97 7.67
C ILE A 125 7.54 -14.38 7.30
N ILE A 126 7.64 -15.04 6.15
CA ILE A 126 8.89 -15.31 5.45
C ILE A 126 8.89 -14.44 4.19
N LEU A 127 10.00 -13.75 3.95
CA LEU A 127 10.25 -12.97 2.75
C LEU A 127 11.25 -13.71 1.88
N GLU A 128 10.85 -13.97 0.65
CA GLU A 128 11.69 -14.53 -0.41
C GLU A 128 12.00 -13.44 -1.42
N ASN A 129 13.24 -12.97 -1.44
CA ASN A 129 13.65 -11.90 -2.35
C ASN A 129 13.52 -12.36 -3.79
N LEU A 130 12.98 -11.49 -4.64
CA LEU A 130 12.84 -11.71 -6.07
C LEU A 130 13.91 -10.92 -6.83
N PRO A 131 14.44 -11.47 -7.92
CA PRO A 131 15.53 -10.86 -8.68
C PRO A 131 15.02 -9.80 -9.67
N TYR A 132 14.09 -8.96 -9.24
CA TYR A 132 13.54 -7.89 -10.06
C TYR A 132 13.89 -6.55 -9.45
N GLU A 133 14.24 -5.58 -10.32
CA GLU A 133 14.64 -4.23 -9.93
C GLU A 133 13.77 -3.14 -10.58
N HIS A 134 13.04 -3.49 -11.63
CA HIS A 134 12.23 -2.53 -12.36
C HIS A 134 10.77 -2.95 -12.44
N ILE A 135 9.90 -1.96 -12.29
CA ILE A 135 8.45 -2.13 -12.48
C ILE A 135 7.98 -1.20 -13.60
N ARG A 136 7.05 -1.69 -14.43
CA ARG A 136 6.42 -0.90 -15.49
C ARG A 136 4.92 -1.14 -15.50
N TRP A 137 4.17 -0.05 -15.57
CA TRP A 137 2.73 -0.08 -15.79
C TRP A 137 2.43 -0.27 -17.27
N ILE A 138 1.37 -1.00 -17.54
CA ILE A 138 0.88 -1.19 -18.88
C ILE A 138 -0.24 -0.16 -19.08
N GLU A 139 -0.02 0.80 -19.98
CA GLU A 139 -0.99 1.87 -20.28
C GLU A 139 -2.10 1.41 -21.21
N ASN A 140 -1.84 0.39 -22.03
CA ASN A 140 -2.84 -0.14 -22.95
C ASN A 140 -3.80 -1.09 -22.22
N GLU A 141 -5.02 -0.63 -21.96
CA GLU A 141 -6.06 -1.41 -21.28
C GLU A 141 -6.59 -2.58 -22.11
N GLU A 142 -6.38 -2.58 -23.43
CA GLU A 142 -6.83 -3.65 -24.35
C GLU A 142 -5.83 -4.80 -24.47
N ILE A 143 -4.70 -4.74 -23.78
CA ILE A 143 -3.67 -5.76 -23.89
C ILE A 143 -4.12 -7.08 -23.28
N ASP A 144 -4.03 -8.15 -24.07
CA ASP A 144 -4.21 -9.50 -23.57
C ASP A 144 -2.93 -9.99 -22.89
N MET A 145 -2.93 -9.94 -21.57
CA MET A 145 -1.79 -10.36 -20.75
C MET A 145 -1.42 -11.84 -20.94
N ASP A 146 -2.36 -12.69 -21.33
CA ASP A 146 -2.09 -14.12 -21.55
C ASP A 146 -1.30 -14.33 -22.83
N ARG A 147 -1.51 -13.49 -23.83
CA ARG A 147 -0.77 -13.51 -25.10
C ARG A 147 0.59 -12.83 -25.03
N LEU A 148 0.85 -12.05 -24.00
CA LEU A 148 2.14 -11.42 -23.85
C LEU A 148 3.19 -12.49 -23.57
N SER A 149 4.13 -12.67 -24.50
CA SER A 149 5.24 -13.62 -24.32
C SER A 149 6.14 -13.14 -23.19
N GLY A 150 6.25 -13.93 -22.12
CA GLY A 150 7.17 -13.68 -21.02
C GLY A 150 8.56 -14.22 -21.33
N THR A 151 9.58 -13.47 -20.98
CA THR A 151 10.95 -13.99 -20.87
C THR A 151 11.20 -14.45 -19.43
N SER A 152 12.29 -15.20 -19.20
CA SER A 152 12.69 -15.64 -17.85
C SER A 152 12.92 -14.45 -16.89
N ASP A 153 13.25 -13.29 -17.45
CA ASP A 153 13.62 -12.08 -16.72
C ASP A 153 12.45 -11.13 -16.49
N MET A 154 11.24 -11.55 -16.87
CA MET A 154 10.02 -10.77 -16.73
C MET A 154 8.96 -11.54 -15.95
N LYS A 155 8.26 -10.84 -15.06
CA LYS A 155 7.12 -11.40 -14.31
C LYS A 155 5.88 -10.53 -14.48
N LYS A 156 4.76 -11.17 -14.78
CA LYS A 156 3.46 -10.52 -14.87
C LYS A 156 2.82 -10.45 -13.50
N ILE A 157 2.44 -9.25 -13.09
CA ILE A 157 1.79 -8.98 -11.81
C ILE A 157 0.60 -8.04 -12.01
N LYS A 158 -0.20 -7.87 -10.98
CA LYS A 158 -1.27 -6.88 -10.90
C LYS A 158 -1.23 -6.17 -9.56
N ASP A 159 -1.65 -4.91 -9.52
CA ASP A 159 -1.86 -4.20 -8.28
C ASP A 159 -3.18 -4.61 -7.60
N LEU A 160 -3.46 -4.03 -6.43
CA LEU A 160 -4.70 -4.29 -5.70
C LEU A 160 -5.96 -3.81 -6.42
N LYS A 161 -5.83 -2.93 -7.41
CA LYS A 161 -6.93 -2.46 -8.28
C LYS A 161 -7.12 -3.35 -9.51
N GLY A 162 -6.28 -4.38 -9.66
CA GLY A 162 -6.31 -5.30 -10.79
C GLY A 162 -5.59 -4.79 -12.05
N ARG A 163 -4.90 -3.64 -11.98
CA ARG A 163 -4.15 -3.10 -13.12
C ARG A 163 -2.91 -3.95 -13.39
N PRO A 164 -2.68 -4.34 -14.64
CA PRO A 164 -1.55 -5.17 -15.01
C PRO A 164 -0.23 -4.39 -14.98
N LEU A 165 0.82 -5.05 -14.50
CA LEU A 165 2.17 -4.53 -14.45
C LEU A 165 3.17 -5.62 -14.81
N LEU A 166 4.37 -5.20 -15.16
CA LEU A 166 5.49 -6.08 -15.44
C LEU A 166 6.66 -5.75 -14.51
N LEU A 167 7.27 -6.81 -13.96
CA LEU A 167 8.56 -6.74 -13.28
C LEU A 167 9.66 -7.23 -14.21
N PHE A 168 10.80 -6.58 -14.16
CA PHE A 168 11.99 -6.93 -14.94
C PHE A 168 13.22 -7.01 -14.04
N ALA A 169 14.10 -7.96 -14.34
CA ALA A 169 15.37 -8.12 -13.65
C ALA A 169 16.43 -7.09 -14.10
N HIS A 170 16.31 -6.61 -15.37
CA HIS A 170 17.27 -5.66 -15.98
C HIS A 170 16.54 -4.66 -16.86
#